data_ac7c032d13318cd5074c283e53f89005
#
_entry.id   ac7c032d13318cd5074c283e53f89005
#
_cell.length_a   1.000
_cell.length_b   1.000
_cell.length_c   1.000
_cell.angle_alpha   90.00
_cell.angle_beta   90.00
_cell.angle_gamma   90.00
#
_symmetry.space_group_name_H-M   'P 1'
#
loop_
_entity.id
_entity.type
_entity.pdbx_description
1 polymer ?
#
loop_
_entity_poly.entity_id
_entity_poly.type
_entity_poly.pdbx_seq_one_letter_code
_entity_poly.pdbx_strand_id
1 'polypeptide(L)'
;MLSVTTDYAKDTGDPSPYLKRIADAGFSHIHWCHQWNTDFLYSKWEVEEIKKWLDEFGLKLLDLHGSSGKEKDWASTQEYQRLSGVELAQNRIEMASYLSSDVVIMHVPGDLTNIPI
;
A
#
# COMPACT_ATOMS: atom_id res chain seq x y z
N MET A 1 -0.78 21.22 -1.75
CA MET A 1 -0.91 19.84 -1.24
C MET A 1 0.45 19.37 -0.74
N LEU A 2 0.51 18.91 0.50
CA LEU A 2 1.71 18.30 1.08
C LEU A 2 1.41 16.85 1.39
N SER A 3 2.27 15.94 0.94
CA SER A 3 2.17 14.51 1.17
C SER A 3 3.44 13.95 1.80
N VAL A 4 3.30 12.90 2.58
CA VAL A 4 4.40 12.15 3.18
C VAL A 4 4.06 10.66 3.22
N THR A 5 5.08 9.80 3.21
CA THR A 5 4.91 8.36 3.34
C THR A 5 4.52 7.95 4.77
N THR A 6 3.71 6.91 4.90
CA THR A 6 3.27 6.40 6.22
C THR A 6 4.33 5.62 6.95
N ASP A 7 5.40 5.20 6.29
CA ASP A 7 6.52 4.44 6.87
C ASP A 7 7.68 5.32 7.38
N TYR A 8 7.48 6.63 7.50
CA TYR A 8 8.54 7.58 7.87
C TYR A 8 9.22 7.29 9.21
N ALA A 9 8.52 6.67 10.15
CA ALA A 9 9.07 6.32 11.47
C ALA A 9 9.07 4.81 11.71
N LYS A 10 8.04 4.12 11.25
CA LYS A 10 7.86 2.67 11.37
C LYS A 10 6.87 2.20 10.31
N ASP A 11 7.20 1.16 9.59
CA ASP A 11 6.42 0.64 8.48
C ASP A 11 5.49 -0.54 8.84
N THR A 12 5.50 -0.97 10.10
CA THR A 12 4.71 -2.11 10.59
C THR A 12 3.98 -1.80 11.90
N GLY A 13 2.93 -2.53 12.20
CA GLY A 13 2.12 -2.40 13.40
C GLY A 13 1.02 -1.34 13.26
N ASP A 14 0.46 -0.86 14.36
CA ASP A 14 -0.62 0.13 14.37
C ASP A 14 -0.17 1.48 13.79
N PRO A 15 -0.74 1.93 12.66
CA PRO A 15 -0.35 3.19 12.01
C PRO A 15 -0.99 4.43 12.63
N SER A 16 -2.02 4.29 13.44
CA SER A 16 -2.85 5.43 13.87
C SER A 16 -2.07 6.55 14.59
N PRO A 17 -1.09 6.27 15.48
CA PRO A 17 -0.31 7.34 16.11
C PRO A 17 0.55 8.12 15.11
N TYR A 18 1.03 7.45 14.05
CA TYR A 18 1.85 8.08 13.01
C TYR A 18 1.00 8.91 12.06
N LEU A 19 -0.20 8.43 11.70
CA LEU A 19 -1.17 9.20 10.91
C LEU A 19 -1.56 10.49 11.62
N LYS A 20 -1.80 10.41 12.93
CA LYS A 20 -2.09 11.61 13.73
C LYS A 20 -0.95 12.62 13.69
N ARG A 21 0.30 12.17 13.84
CA ARG A 21 1.48 13.06 13.77
C ARG A 21 1.63 13.71 12.40
N ILE A 22 1.33 12.97 11.32
CA ILE A 22 1.35 13.48 9.95
C ILE A 22 0.34 14.64 9.82
N ALA A 23 -0.88 14.43 10.30
CA ALA A 23 -1.92 15.46 10.28
C ALA A 23 -1.55 16.67 11.15
N ASP A 24 -1.05 16.45 12.37
CA ASP A 24 -0.61 17.50 13.30
C ASP A 24 0.56 18.31 12.71
N ALA A 25 1.39 17.72 11.87
CA ALA A 25 2.48 18.41 11.16
C ALA A 25 2.01 19.24 9.95
N GLY A 26 0.72 19.22 9.61
CA GLY A 26 0.13 20.01 8.53
C GLY A 26 0.12 19.34 7.15
N PHE A 27 0.43 18.05 7.06
CA PHE A 27 0.25 17.31 5.83
C PHE A 27 -1.24 17.04 5.58
N SER A 28 -1.64 17.10 4.32
CA SER A 28 -3.03 16.84 3.90
C SER A 28 -3.22 15.49 3.21
N HIS A 29 -2.13 14.91 2.72
CA HIS A 29 -2.15 13.68 1.94
C HIS A 29 -1.06 12.72 2.42
N ILE A 30 -1.28 11.44 2.18
CA ILE A 30 -0.33 10.38 2.47
C ILE A 30 -0.06 9.49 1.25
N HIS A 31 1.17 9.02 1.16
CA HIS A 31 1.55 7.86 0.39
C HIS A 31 1.51 6.63 1.32
N TRP A 32 0.59 5.71 1.08
CA TRP A 32 0.45 4.54 1.95
C TRP A 32 1.48 3.47 1.60
N CYS A 33 2.42 3.23 2.51
CA CYS A 33 3.45 2.20 2.38
C CYS A 33 3.55 1.33 3.65
N HIS A 34 2.59 1.45 4.54
CA HIS A 34 2.61 0.78 5.84
C HIS A 34 2.13 -0.68 5.73
N GLN A 35 2.76 -1.55 6.51
CA GLN A 35 2.35 -2.95 6.69
C GLN A 35 1.76 -3.11 8.08
N TRP A 36 0.44 -3.03 8.21
CA TRP A 36 -0.19 -3.05 9.52
C TRP A 36 -0.04 -4.41 10.22
N ASN A 37 -0.85 -5.39 9.86
CA ASN A 37 -0.79 -6.73 10.46
C ASN A 37 -0.08 -7.73 9.56
N THR A 38 -0.04 -7.48 8.27
CA THR A 38 0.56 -8.34 7.25
C THR A 38 0.97 -7.53 6.03
N ASP A 39 1.99 -7.99 5.35
CA ASP A 39 2.36 -7.48 4.03
C ASP A 39 1.68 -8.25 2.89
N PHE A 40 0.80 -9.22 3.23
CA PHE A 40 0.10 -10.04 2.24
C PHE A 40 -1.23 -9.40 1.82
N LEU A 41 -2.32 -9.65 2.50
CA LEU A 41 -3.63 -9.09 2.16
C LEU A 41 -4.13 -8.15 3.26
N TYR A 42 -4.63 -6.99 2.89
CA TYR A 42 -5.45 -6.19 3.78
C TYR A 42 -6.85 -6.78 3.84
N SER A 43 -7.34 -7.08 5.02
CA SER A 43 -8.71 -7.47 5.24
C SER A 43 -9.65 -6.27 5.06
N LYS A 44 -10.91 -6.54 4.79
CA LYS A 44 -11.93 -5.51 4.73
C LYS A 44 -11.97 -4.66 6.01
N TRP A 45 -11.88 -5.30 7.17
CA TRP A 45 -11.86 -4.61 8.46
C TRP A 45 -10.68 -3.64 8.58
N GLU A 46 -9.46 -4.06 8.21
CA GLU A 46 -8.29 -3.19 8.24
C GLU A 46 -8.46 -1.97 7.33
N VAL A 47 -8.99 -2.16 6.13
CA VAL A 47 -9.23 -1.05 5.20
C VAL A 47 -10.29 -0.09 5.74
N GLU A 48 -11.35 -0.61 6.38
CA GLU A 48 -12.39 0.19 7.04
C GLU A 48 -11.81 1.02 8.21
N GLU A 49 -10.95 0.43 9.05
CA GLU A 49 -10.28 1.16 10.13
C GLU A 49 -9.33 2.24 9.60
N ILE A 50 -8.56 1.94 8.56
CA ILE A 50 -7.71 2.94 7.91
C ILE A 50 -8.56 4.11 7.41
N LYS A 51 -9.69 3.84 6.76
CA LYS A 51 -10.58 4.89 6.29
C LYS A 51 -11.08 5.77 7.44
N LYS A 52 -11.47 5.18 8.56
CA LYS A 52 -11.91 5.93 9.75
C LYS A 52 -10.82 6.87 10.26
N TRP A 53 -9.57 6.38 10.38
CA TRP A 53 -8.46 7.22 10.82
C TRP A 53 -8.16 8.36 9.84
N LEU A 54 -8.18 8.07 8.54
CA LEU A 54 -7.97 9.12 7.53
C LEU A 54 -9.06 10.20 7.63
N ASP A 55 -10.32 9.79 7.75
CA ASP A 55 -11.45 10.71 7.91
C ASP A 55 -11.33 11.50 9.23
N GLU A 56 -10.98 10.85 10.35
CA GLU A 56 -10.83 11.49 11.67
C GLU A 56 -9.72 12.53 11.67
N PHE A 57 -8.57 12.22 11.05
CA PHE A 57 -7.41 13.11 11.03
C PHE A 57 -7.42 14.11 9.86
N GLY A 58 -8.42 14.06 8.99
CA GLY A 58 -8.51 14.93 7.82
C GLY A 58 -7.44 14.67 6.75
N LEU A 59 -6.95 13.43 6.67
CA LEU A 59 -5.98 12.99 5.67
C LEU A 59 -6.65 12.36 4.45
N LYS A 60 -6.03 12.51 3.30
CA LYS A 60 -6.44 11.84 2.06
C LYS A 60 -5.34 10.93 1.54
N LEU A 61 -5.74 9.80 1.00
CA LEU A 61 -4.83 8.92 0.30
C LEU A 61 -4.48 9.53 -1.07
N LEU A 62 -3.21 9.85 -1.28
CA LEU A 62 -2.71 10.30 -2.58
C LEU A 62 -2.49 9.10 -3.50
N ASP A 63 -1.72 8.15 -3.01
CA ASP A 63 -1.39 6.92 -3.68
C ASP A 63 -1.05 5.80 -2.68
N LEU A 64 -1.01 4.58 -3.17
CA LEU A 64 -0.75 3.40 -2.38
C LEU A 64 0.40 2.60 -2.99
N HIS A 65 1.37 2.23 -2.15
CA HIS A 65 2.47 1.37 -2.56
C HIS A 65 2.03 -0.09 -2.62
N GLY A 66 2.20 -0.71 -3.78
CA GLY A 66 1.90 -2.12 -3.99
C GLY A 66 2.93 -3.03 -3.31
N SER A 67 2.50 -4.23 -2.96
CA SER A 67 3.39 -5.24 -2.38
C SER A 67 4.32 -5.83 -3.45
N SER A 68 5.53 -6.17 -3.05
CA SER A 68 6.51 -6.86 -3.91
C SER A 68 7.27 -7.92 -3.11
N GLY A 69 7.92 -8.85 -3.79
CA GLY A 69 8.71 -9.91 -3.18
C GLY A 69 8.85 -11.11 -4.10
N LYS A 70 9.91 -11.90 -3.90
CA LYS A 70 10.18 -13.06 -4.77
C LYS A 70 9.10 -14.13 -4.71
N GLU A 71 8.49 -14.34 -3.53
CA GLU A 71 7.44 -15.34 -3.33
C GLU A 71 6.06 -14.89 -3.84
N LYS A 72 5.92 -13.63 -4.20
CA LYS A 72 4.67 -12.97 -4.59
C LYS A 72 4.85 -12.07 -5.80
N ASP A 73 5.53 -12.60 -6.79
CA ASP A 73 5.88 -11.90 -8.01
C ASP A 73 4.83 -12.16 -9.11
N TRP A 74 4.02 -11.15 -9.40
CA TRP A 74 2.97 -11.21 -10.40
C TRP A 74 3.48 -11.45 -11.84
N ALA A 75 4.76 -11.30 -12.09
CA ALA A 75 5.40 -11.62 -13.37
C ALA A 75 6.20 -12.93 -13.34
N SER A 76 6.16 -13.70 -12.25
CA SER A 76 6.89 -14.96 -12.13
C SER A 76 6.43 -15.99 -13.15
N THR A 77 7.38 -16.77 -13.66
CA THR A 77 7.11 -17.97 -14.45
C THR A 77 6.59 -19.14 -13.60
N GLN A 78 6.75 -19.05 -12.28
CA GLN A 78 6.18 -20.04 -11.36
C GLN A 78 4.76 -19.65 -11.00
N GLU A 79 3.82 -20.55 -11.28
CA GLU A 79 2.38 -20.28 -11.18
C GLU A 79 1.96 -19.79 -9.78
N TYR A 80 2.40 -20.48 -8.73
CA TYR A 80 2.01 -20.10 -7.35
C TYR A 80 2.50 -18.70 -6.96
N GLN A 81 3.70 -18.30 -7.37
CA GLN A 81 4.23 -16.96 -7.14
C GLN A 81 3.45 -15.91 -7.94
N ARG A 82 3.15 -16.20 -9.19
CA ARG A 82 2.38 -15.31 -10.06
C ARG A 82 0.97 -15.10 -9.52
N LEU A 83 0.28 -16.16 -9.11
CA LEU A 83 -1.06 -16.10 -8.56
C LEU A 83 -1.08 -15.31 -7.24
N SER A 84 -0.12 -15.53 -6.35
CA SER A 84 0.03 -14.74 -5.12
C SER A 84 0.26 -13.26 -5.42
N GLY A 85 1.11 -12.94 -6.39
CA GLY A 85 1.39 -11.57 -6.81
C GLY A 85 0.17 -10.88 -7.42
N VAL A 86 -0.62 -11.58 -8.23
CA VAL A 86 -1.87 -11.07 -8.82
C VAL A 86 -2.90 -10.79 -7.73
N GLU A 87 -3.09 -11.71 -6.78
CA GLU A 87 -4.01 -11.54 -5.65
C GLU A 87 -3.66 -10.31 -4.81
N LEU A 88 -2.37 -10.10 -4.56
CA LEU A 88 -1.89 -8.91 -3.86
C LEU A 88 -2.15 -7.62 -4.64
N ALA A 89 -1.90 -7.62 -5.94
CA ALA A 89 -2.17 -6.46 -6.78
C ALA A 89 -3.67 -6.11 -6.76
N GLN A 90 -4.53 -7.10 -6.88
CA GLN A 90 -5.99 -6.90 -6.78
C GLN A 90 -6.40 -6.32 -5.43
N ASN A 91 -5.89 -6.88 -4.33
CA ASN A 91 -6.17 -6.39 -2.98
C ASN A 91 -5.77 -4.92 -2.80
N ARG A 92 -4.62 -4.50 -3.35
CA ARG A 92 -4.16 -3.11 -3.28
C ARG A 92 -4.99 -2.17 -4.16
N ILE A 93 -5.42 -2.62 -5.32
CA ILE A 93 -6.31 -1.86 -6.21
C ILE A 93 -7.67 -1.63 -5.53
N GLU A 94 -8.24 -2.67 -4.94
CA GLU A 94 -9.50 -2.58 -4.20
C GLU A 94 -9.39 -1.65 -2.99
N MET A 95 -8.29 -1.76 -2.23
CA MET A 95 -8.01 -0.87 -1.11
C MET A 95 -7.88 0.59 -1.55
N ALA A 96 -7.11 0.86 -2.61
CA ALA A 96 -6.96 2.21 -3.14
C ALA A 96 -8.30 2.80 -3.56
N SER A 97 -9.11 2.04 -4.30
CA SER A 97 -10.45 2.44 -4.72
C SER A 97 -11.37 2.76 -3.54
N TYR A 98 -11.38 1.90 -2.53
CA TYR A 98 -12.19 2.12 -1.31
C TYR A 98 -11.77 3.36 -0.54
N LEU A 99 -10.46 3.67 -0.51
CA LEU A 99 -9.88 4.86 0.12
C LEU A 99 -9.87 6.09 -0.79
N SER A 100 -10.56 6.04 -1.92
CA SER A 100 -10.72 7.15 -2.88
C SER A 100 -9.42 7.62 -3.53
N SER A 101 -8.49 6.70 -3.77
CA SER A 101 -7.30 6.93 -4.59
C SER A 101 -7.41 6.14 -5.91
N ASP A 102 -6.92 6.72 -6.98
CA ASP A 102 -6.86 6.12 -8.31
C ASP A 102 -5.44 5.70 -8.72
N VAL A 103 -4.49 5.74 -7.79
CA VAL A 103 -3.08 5.44 -8.06
C VAL A 103 -2.55 4.36 -7.14
N VAL A 104 -2.01 3.29 -7.73
CA VAL A 104 -1.22 2.27 -7.05
C VAL A 104 0.16 2.22 -7.69
N ILE A 105 1.20 2.39 -6.87
CA ILE A 105 2.59 2.32 -7.32
C ILE A 105 3.06 0.88 -7.22
N MET A 106 3.44 0.30 -8.35
CA MET A 106 3.94 -1.07 -8.43
C MET A 106 5.39 -1.08 -8.86
N HIS A 107 6.21 -1.90 -8.23
CA HIS A 107 7.54 -2.21 -8.75
C HIS A 107 7.42 -3.20 -9.90
N VAL A 108 8.13 -2.93 -10.98
CA VAL A 108 8.27 -3.92 -12.06
C VAL A 108 9.11 -5.08 -11.51
N PRO A 109 8.55 -6.30 -11.48
CA PRO A 109 9.27 -7.43 -10.92
C PRO A 109 10.37 -7.92 -11.85
N GLY A 110 11.42 -8.46 -11.24
CA GLY A 110 12.40 -9.24 -11.93
C GLY A 110 13.59 -8.47 -12.46
N ASP A 111 14.54 -9.24 -12.90
CA ASP A 111 15.72 -8.77 -13.64
C ASP A 111 15.33 -8.62 -15.11
N LEU A 112 15.05 -7.39 -15.52
CA LEU A 112 14.71 -7.05 -16.90
C LEU A 112 15.84 -7.35 -17.89
N THR A 113 17.04 -7.68 -17.41
CA THR A 113 18.19 -8.01 -18.28
C THR A 113 18.01 -9.30 -19.06
N ASN A 114 17.09 -10.16 -18.63
CA ASN A 114 16.81 -11.46 -19.26
C ASN A 114 15.50 -11.51 -20.07
N ILE A 115 14.86 -10.36 -20.30
CA ILE A 115 13.69 -10.33 -21.18
C ILE A 115 14.19 -10.29 -22.62
N PRO A 116 13.86 -11.29 -23.48
CA PRO A 116 14.18 -11.23 -24.91
C PRO A 116 13.47 -10.03 -25.52
N ILE A 117 14.25 -9.18 -26.14
CA ILE A 117 13.71 -8.05 -26.93
C ILE A 117 13.22 -8.59 -28.26
#